data_a6f6284dfa4946fef9e6fb9e999a9b53
#
_entry.id   a6f6284dfa4946fef9e6fb9e999a9b53
#
_cell.length_a   1.000
_cell.length_b   1.000
_cell.length_c   1.000
_cell.angle_alpha   90.00
_cell.angle_beta   90.00
_cell.angle_gamma   90.00
#
_symmetry.space_group_name_H-M   'P 1'
#
loop_
_entity.id
_entity.type
_entity.pdbx_description
1 polymer ?
#
loop_
_entity_poly.entity_id
_entity_poly.type
_entity_poly.pdbx_seq_one_letter_code
_entity_poly.pdbx_strand_id
1 'polypeptide(L)'
;MEKKQDRRVRKSKDSLKNSLIELMQSKSVNNITVKELVIKADLNRSTFYNYYCDIPDMLKKLEEELYTEFLYTIERHIYKCDKNIDISEGTHEFIEDMCNVIKDNYDFCKCIFSKNG
;
A
#
# COMPACT_ATOMS: atom_id res chain seq x y z
N MET A 1 -2.10 -18.56 13.04
CA MET A 1 -1.48 -19.38 12.00
C MET A 1 -2.12 -19.11 10.65
N GLU A 2 -1.31 -18.67 9.68
CA GLU A 2 -1.82 -18.35 8.35
C GLU A 2 -2.19 -19.62 7.58
N LYS A 3 -3.40 -19.64 7.04
CA LYS A 3 -3.83 -20.74 6.17
C LYS A 3 -3.12 -20.62 4.82
N LYS A 4 -2.92 -21.75 4.13
CA LYS A 4 -2.32 -21.79 2.80
C LYS A 4 -3.00 -20.82 1.82
N GLN A 5 -4.32 -20.69 1.95
CA GLN A 5 -5.14 -19.82 1.13
C GLN A 5 -4.81 -18.33 1.36
N ASP A 6 -4.54 -17.96 2.61
CA ASP A 6 -4.19 -16.57 2.97
C ASP A 6 -2.83 -16.16 2.39
N ARG A 7 -1.88 -17.09 2.33
CA ARG A 7 -0.59 -16.86 1.70
C ARG A 7 -0.73 -16.62 0.21
N ARG A 8 -1.56 -17.39 -0.46
CA ARG A 8 -1.82 -17.23 -1.90
C ARG A 8 -2.45 -15.90 -2.19
N VAL A 9 -3.45 -15.52 -1.39
CA VAL A 9 -4.14 -14.24 -1.54
C VAL A 9 -3.15 -13.09 -1.37
N ARG A 10 -2.36 -13.11 -0.31
CA ARG A 10 -1.37 -12.07 -0.05
C ARG A 10 -0.33 -11.98 -1.16
N LYS A 11 0.18 -13.14 -1.59
CA LYS A 11 1.17 -13.20 -2.66
C LYS A 11 0.62 -12.66 -3.98
N SER A 12 -0.63 -13.01 -4.31
CA SER A 12 -1.30 -12.52 -5.51
C SER A 12 -1.51 -11.01 -5.45
N LYS A 13 -1.98 -10.51 -4.30
CA LYS A 13 -2.19 -9.08 -4.10
C LYS A 13 -0.88 -8.30 -4.17
N ASP A 14 0.20 -8.83 -3.58
CA ASP A 14 1.51 -8.19 -3.62
C ASP A 14 2.04 -8.13 -5.05
N SER A 15 1.87 -9.21 -5.81
CA SER A 15 2.28 -9.26 -7.21
C SER A 15 1.52 -8.23 -8.04
N LEU A 16 0.21 -8.11 -7.83
CA LEU A 16 -0.63 -7.11 -8.51
C LEU A 16 -0.20 -5.69 -8.13
N LYS A 17 0.03 -5.44 -6.85
CA LYS A 17 0.46 -4.13 -6.35
C LYS A 17 1.79 -3.72 -6.94
N ASN A 18 2.78 -4.61 -6.91
CA ASN A 18 4.11 -4.31 -7.44
C ASN A 18 4.06 -4.06 -8.95
N SER A 19 3.26 -4.83 -9.67
CA SER A 19 3.08 -4.65 -11.11
C SER A 19 2.40 -3.32 -11.43
N LEU A 20 1.40 -2.94 -10.64
CA LEU A 20 0.72 -1.65 -10.80
C LEU A 20 1.69 -0.49 -10.56
N ILE A 21 2.50 -0.57 -9.52
CA ILE A 21 3.50 0.45 -9.21
C ILE A 21 4.48 0.62 -10.38
N GLU A 22 4.95 -0.49 -10.95
CA GLU A 22 5.86 -0.44 -12.10
C GLU A 22 5.20 0.20 -13.32
N LEU A 23 3.94 -0.15 -13.59
CA LEU A 23 3.20 0.43 -14.72
C LEU A 23 2.94 1.91 -14.51
N MET A 24 2.67 2.33 -13.28
CA MET A 24 2.43 3.73 -12.96
C MET A 24 3.67 4.61 -13.12
N GLN A 25 4.85 4.03 -13.14
CA GLN A 25 6.08 4.78 -13.40
C GLN A 25 6.19 5.26 -14.84
N SER A 26 5.54 4.58 -15.77
CA SER A 26 5.61 4.91 -17.20
C SER A 26 4.27 5.33 -17.80
N LYS A 27 3.15 5.09 -17.11
CA LYS A 27 1.81 5.37 -17.61
C LYS A 27 0.93 6.01 -16.54
N SER A 28 -0.02 6.82 -17.00
CA SER A 28 -1.12 7.27 -16.13
C SER A 28 -2.02 6.09 -15.77
N VAL A 29 -2.58 6.11 -14.57
CA VAL A 29 -3.53 5.08 -14.10
C VAL A 29 -4.68 4.90 -15.09
N ASN A 30 -5.15 5.99 -15.70
CA ASN A 30 -6.24 5.94 -16.66
C ASN A 30 -5.90 5.14 -17.92
N ASN A 31 -4.62 4.95 -18.21
CA ASN A 31 -4.16 4.22 -19.40
C ASN A 31 -3.72 2.79 -19.09
N ILE A 32 -3.82 2.37 -17.82
CA ILE A 32 -3.47 1.02 -17.42
C ILE A 32 -4.70 0.11 -17.52
N THR A 33 -4.55 -1.03 -18.20
CA THR A 33 -5.63 -2.00 -18.34
C THR A 33 -5.42 -3.19 -17.40
N VAL A 34 -6.51 -3.86 -17.04
CA VAL A 34 -6.45 -5.09 -16.25
C VAL A 34 -5.62 -6.14 -16.98
N LYS A 35 -5.79 -6.24 -18.31
CA LYS A 35 -5.07 -7.20 -19.13
C LYS A 35 -3.55 -7.06 -19.01
N GLU A 36 -3.03 -5.84 -19.16
CA GLU A 36 -1.58 -5.64 -19.07
C GLU A 36 -1.08 -5.82 -17.63
N LEU A 37 -1.90 -5.46 -16.64
CA LEU A 37 -1.54 -5.65 -15.25
C LEU A 37 -1.37 -7.13 -14.90
N VAL A 38 -2.36 -7.97 -15.26
CA VAL A 38 -2.31 -9.40 -14.92
C VAL A 38 -1.22 -10.13 -15.70
N ILE A 39 -0.94 -9.72 -16.93
CA ILE A 39 0.17 -10.28 -17.69
C ILE A 39 1.49 -9.98 -16.96
N LYS A 40 1.68 -8.75 -16.55
CA LYS A 40 2.89 -8.35 -15.82
C LYS A 40 3.03 -9.06 -14.48
N ALA A 41 1.92 -9.27 -13.79
CA ALA A 41 1.89 -9.96 -12.50
C ALA A 41 1.94 -11.49 -12.63
N ASP A 42 1.86 -12.01 -13.85
CA ASP A 42 1.78 -13.44 -14.14
C ASP A 42 0.58 -14.09 -13.46
N LEU A 43 -0.58 -13.46 -13.60
CA LEU A 43 -1.83 -13.92 -13.00
C LEU A 43 -2.95 -13.91 -14.04
N ASN A 44 -4.10 -14.51 -13.68
CA ASN A 44 -5.30 -14.53 -14.51
C ASN A 44 -6.19 -13.32 -14.18
N ARG A 45 -7.00 -12.90 -15.17
CA ARG A 45 -8.01 -11.86 -14.96
C ARG A 45 -8.96 -12.21 -13.82
N SER A 46 -9.36 -13.49 -13.72
CA SER A 46 -10.26 -13.94 -12.65
C SER A 46 -9.65 -13.69 -11.27
N THR A 47 -8.35 -13.86 -11.12
CA THR A 47 -7.65 -13.58 -9.87
C THR A 47 -7.77 -12.09 -9.51
N PHE A 48 -7.58 -11.20 -10.49
CA PHE A 48 -7.77 -9.76 -10.28
C PHE A 48 -9.18 -9.44 -9.82
N TYR A 49 -10.20 -9.97 -10.53
CA TYR A 49 -11.59 -9.68 -10.21
C TYR A 49 -12.10 -10.30 -8.92
N ASN A 50 -11.33 -11.24 -8.33
CA ASN A 50 -11.61 -11.72 -6.98
C ASN A 50 -11.38 -10.64 -5.92
N TYR A 51 -10.52 -9.67 -6.20
CA TYR A 51 -10.12 -8.66 -5.22
C TYR A 51 -10.59 -7.25 -5.58
N TYR A 52 -10.68 -6.94 -6.85
CA TYR A 52 -10.93 -5.57 -7.33
C TYR A 52 -11.91 -5.57 -8.50
N CYS A 53 -12.66 -4.47 -8.63
CA CYS A 53 -13.60 -4.31 -9.75
C CYS A 53 -12.90 -3.82 -11.02
N ASP A 54 -11.95 -2.90 -10.85
CA ASP A 54 -11.18 -2.31 -11.95
C ASP A 54 -9.89 -1.70 -11.39
N ILE A 55 -9.11 -1.06 -12.23
CA ILE A 55 -7.84 -0.45 -11.81
C ILE A 55 -8.06 0.72 -10.84
N PRO A 56 -9.01 1.66 -11.07
CA PRO A 56 -9.29 2.71 -10.09
C PRO A 56 -9.72 2.17 -8.73
N ASP A 57 -10.53 1.11 -8.70
CA ASP A 57 -10.95 0.46 -7.45
C ASP A 57 -9.75 -0.12 -6.71
N MET A 58 -8.85 -0.77 -7.44
CA MET A 58 -7.61 -1.30 -6.87
C MET A 58 -6.77 -0.19 -6.24
N LEU A 59 -6.57 0.89 -6.96
CA LEU A 59 -5.78 2.03 -6.46
C LEU A 59 -6.40 2.61 -5.19
N LYS A 60 -7.72 2.78 -5.19
CA LYS A 60 -8.44 3.30 -4.02
C LYS A 60 -8.23 2.41 -2.80
N LYS A 61 -8.34 1.10 -2.96
CA LYS A 61 -8.15 0.14 -1.87
C LYS A 61 -6.72 0.14 -1.35
N LEU A 62 -5.73 0.26 -2.23
CA LEU A 62 -4.33 0.37 -1.83
C LEU A 62 -4.06 1.66 -1.06
N GLU A 63 -4.67 2.78 -1.49
CA GLU A 63 -4.56 4.05 -0.79
C GLU A 63 -5.19 3.97 0.60
N GLU A 64 -6.34 3.30 0.72
CA GLU A 64 -7.01 3.09 2.00
C GLU A 64 -6.16 2.25 2.96
N GLU A 65 -5.50 1.23 2.45
CA GLU A 65 -4.59 0.40 3.26
C GLU A 65 -3.41 1.23 3.78
N LEU A 66 -2.82 2.06 2.94
CA LEU A 66 -1.73 2.94 3.33
C LEU A 66 -2.19 3.96 4.37
N TYR A 67 -3.36 4.55 4.14
CA TYR A 67 -3.96 5.51 5.07
C TYR A 67 -4.20 4.87 6.45
N THR A 68 -4.72 3.66 6.46
CA THR A 68 -4.95 2.89 7.70
C THR A 68 -3.64 2.66 8.45
N GLU A 69 -2.58 2.35 7.72
CA GLU A 69 -1.25 2.14 8.31
C GLU A 69 -0.72 3.42 8.97
N PHE A 70 -0.88 4.56 8.31
CA PHE A 70 -0.52 5.86 8.90
C PHE A 70 -1.34 6.17 10.14
N LEU A 71 -2.67 5.96 10.09
CA LEU A 71 -3.55 6.20 11.23
C LEU A 71 -3.17 5.31 12.42
N TYR A 72 -2.88 4.05 12.16
CA TYR A 72 -2.46 3.12 13.21
C TYR A 72 -1.19 3.62 13.90
N THR A 73 -0.23 4.09 13.13
CA THR A 73 1.01 4.64 13.67
C THR A 73 0.75 5.86 14.55
N ILE A 74 -0.12 6.77 14.09
CA ILE A 74 -0.51 7.97 14.84
C ILE A 74 -1.20 7.58 16.15
N GLU A 75 -2.20 6.69 16.09
CA GLU A 75 -2.94 6.25 17.27
C GLU A 75 -2.03 5.63 18.30
N ARG A 76 -1.12 4.77 17.87
CA ARG A 76 -0.19 4.09 18.78
C ARG A 76 0.64 5.09 19.56
N HIS A 77 1.08 6.18 18.93
CA HIS A 77 1.89 7.21 19.59
C HIS A 77 1.06 8.14 20.46
N ILE A 78 -0.19 8.42 20.10
CA ILE A 78 -1.10 9.21 20.94
C ILE A 78 -1.33 8.50 22.27
N TYR A 79 -1.56 7.19 22.26
CA TYR A 79 -1.73 6.42 23.48
C TYR A 79 -0.51 6.42 24.38
N LYS A 80 0.67 6.44 23.78
CA LYS A 80 1.92 6.53 24.56
C LYS A 80 2.12 7.89 25.21
N CYS A 81 1.64 8.96 24.59
CA CYS A 81 1.78 10.32 25.14
C CYS A 81 1.04 10.51 26.47
N ASP A 82 0.01 9.72 26.75
CA ASP A 82 -0.76 9.80 28.01
C ASP A 82 -0.01 9.25 29.20
N LYS A 83 1.18 8.69 29.05
CA LYS A 83 1.90 7.99 30.12
C LYS A 83 3.17 8.71 30.62
N ASN A 84 3.20 10.02 30.56
CA ASN A 84 4.34 10.84 31.06
C ASN A 84 5.69 10.48 30.44
N ILE A 85 5.69 10.15 29.15
CA ILE A 85 6.91 9.91 28.41
C ILE A 85 7.50 11.26 28.00
N ASP A 86 8.83 11.37 28.04
CA ASP A 86 9.55 12.54 27.57
C ASP A 86 9.10 12.87 26.15
N ILE A 87 8.63 14.09 25.94
CA ILE A 87 8.13 14.56 24.64
C ILE A 87 9.16 14.39 23.54
N SER A 88 10.44 14.61 23.84
CA SER A 88 11.50 14.49 22.85
C SER A 88 11.71 13.05 22.38
N GLU A 89 11.66 12.08 23.28
CA GLU A 89 11.78 10.66 22.93
C GLU A 89 10.55 10.17 22.17
N GLY A 90 9.36 10.54 22.63
CA GLY A 90 8.11 10.18 21.96
C GLY A 90 8.04 10.74 20.54
N THR A 91 8.49 11.98 20.35
CA THR A 91 8.52 12.62 19.04
C THR A 91 9.51 11.92 18.11
N HIS A 92 10.68 11.58 18.62
CA HIS A 92 11.70 10.88 17.84
C HIS A 92 11.20 9.51 17.36
N GLU A 93 10.62 8.71 18.26
CA GLU A 93 10.02 7.41 17.89
C GLU A 93 8.92 7.57 16.85
N PHE A 94 8.06 8.57 17.04
CA PHE A 94 6.95 8.82 16.11
C PHE A 94 7.48 9.14 14.71
N ILE A 95 8.45 10.05 14.62
CA ILE A 95 9.06 10.42 13.33
C ILE A 95 9.73 9.20 12.68
N GLU A 96 10.45 8.40 13.48
CA GLU A 96 11.11 7.20 12.98
C GLU A 96 10.10 6.19 12.43
N ASP A 97 9.01 5.93 13.16
CA ASP A 97 7.97 5.01 12.72
C ASP A 97 7.25 5.51 11.46
N MET A 98 6.97 6.82 11.39
CA MET A 98 6.37 7.41 10.18
C MET A 98 7.30 7.31 8.99
N CYS A 99 8.59 7.54 9.20
CA CYS A 99 9.59 7.38 8.15
C CYS A 99 9.68 5.93 7.67
N ASN A 100 9.56 4.97 8.58
CA ASN A 100 9.56 3.55 8.22
C ASN A 100 8.34 3.18 7.37
N VAL A 101 7.15 3.72 7.70
CA VAL A 101 5.95 3.49 6.89
C VAL A 101 6.16 4.03 5.48
N ILE A 102 6.69 5.23 5.35
CA ILE A 102 6.98 5.85 4.05
C ILE A 102 8.04 5.04 3.30
N LYS A 103 9.08 4.60 3.99
CA LYS A 103 10.16 3.82 3.40
C LYS A 103 9.68 2.47 2.88
N ASP A 104 8.85 1.77 3.66
CA ASP A 104 8.29 0.48 3.27
C ASP A 104 7.34 0.60 2.08
N ASN A 105 6.71 1.77 1.90
CA ASN A 105 5.77 2.05 0.83
C ASN A 105 6.31 3.13 -0.13
N TYR A 106 7.62 3.29 -0.20
CA TYR A 106 8.24 4.41 -0.92
C TYR A 106 7.80 4.51 -2.38
N ASP A 107 7.86 3.41 -3.10
CA ASP A 107 7.52 3.41 -4.52
C ASP A 107 6.05 3.76 -4.73
N PHE A 108 5.17 3.23 -3.89
CA PHE A 108 3.75 3.52 -3.96
C PHE A 108 3.46 4.98 -3.58
N CYS A 109 4.06 5.47 -2.50
CA CYS A 109 3.93 6.87 -2.09
C CYS A 109 4.39 7.81 -3.20
N LYS A 110 5.51 7.50 -3.83
CA LYS A 110 6.04 8.28 -4.94
C LYS A 110 5.06 8.32 -6.10
N CYS A 111 4.42 7.20 -6.42
CA CYS A 111 3.42 7.14 -7.49
C CYS A 111 2.17 7.96 -7.17
N ILE A 112 1.68 7.87 -5.92
CA ILE A 112 0.48 8.61 -5.49
C ILE A 112 0.73 10.12 -5.50
N PHE A 113 1.89 10.55 -5.01
CA PHE A 113 2.19 11.97 -4.86
C PHE A 113 2.83 12.59 -6.10
N SER A 114 3.04 11.81 -7.14
CA SER A 114 3.52 12.35 -8.42
C SER A 114 2.36 12.97 -9.20
N LYS A 115 2.69 13.79 -10.20
CA LYS A 115 1.68 14.44 -11.04
C LYS A 115 0.85 13.45 -11.86
N ASN A 116 1.32 12.23 -12.00
CA ASN A 116 0.64 11.18 -12.76
C ASN A 116 -0.16 10.22 -11.88
N GLY A 117 -0.11 10.44 -10.59
CA GLY A 117 -0.84 9.62 -9.63
C GLY A 117 -2.25 10.10 -9.35
#